data_9195c1007e4393b871c85702af2d6a73
#
_entry.id   9195c1007e4393b871c85702af2d6a73
#
_cell.length_a   1.000
_cell.length_b   1.000
_cell.length_c   1.000
_cell.angle_alpha   90.00
_cell.angle_beta   90.00
_cell.angle_gamma   90.00
#
_symmetry.space_group_name_H-M   'P 1'
#
loop_
_entity.id
_entity.type
_entity.pdbx_description
1 polymer ?
#
loop_
_entity_poly.entity_id
_entity_poly.type
_entity_poly.pdbx_seq_one_letter_code
_entity_poly.pdbx_strand_id
1 'polypeptide(L)'
;MSNINRYVTVAGVAVYAAPDGIVQEQPCAVDSEVTLATISHPTTTINMMGSYDVADTANVDNVQVTISCQSVIEAMELLKHESFVARFAMLTEDASTGLSDYTGFTAYFSGHVQSSGGGTAGVGSAADSTIVVNCSKYRLLQGSVELINMDRLRGTLVIMGVDKRSKLNKLLEGR
;
A
#
# COMPACT_ATOMS: atom_id res chain seq x y z
N MET A 1 -8.02 29.54 5.42
CA MET A 1 -7.00 28.90 6.27
C MET A 1 -7.10 27.40 6.03
N SER A 2 -6.03 26.75 5.58
CA SER A 2 -6.04 25.29 5.40
C SER A 2 -6.06 24.65 6.79
N ASN A 3 -7.12 23.88 7.09
CA ASN A 3 -7.17 23.07 8.30
C ASN A 3 -5.99 22.09 8.26
N ILE A 4 -5.03 22.27 9.14
CA ILE A 4 -3.90 21.35 9.29
C ILE A 4 -4.36 20.25 10.23
N ASN A 5 -4.92 19.18 9.65
CA ASN A 5 -5.23 17.98 10.40
C ASN A 5 -3.94 17.25 10.75
N ARG A 6 -3.77 16.89 12.00
CA ARG A 6 -2.70 16.02 12.46
C ARG A 6 -3.21 14.59 12.51
N TYR A 7 -2.50 13.69 11.87
CA TYR A 7 -2.73 12.25 12.01
C TYR A 7 -2.02 11.77 13.27
N VAL A 8 -2.78 11.24 14.23
CA VAL A 8 -2.27 10.93 15.57
C VAL A 8 -1.90 9.47 15.67
N THR A 9 -2.81 8.55 15.32
CA THR A 9 -2.58 7.12 15.43
C THR A 9 -3.53 6.32 14.54
N VAL A 10 -3.15 5.09 14.22
CA VAL A 10 -4.02 4.11 13.57
C VAL A 10 -4.92 3.51 14.64
N ALA A 11 -6.24 3.60 14.46
CA ALA A 11 -7.24 3.12 15.40
C ALA A 11 -7.68 1.67 15.13
N GLY A 12 -7.53 1.19 13.90
CA GLY A 12 -7.86 -0.18 13.54
C GLY A 12 -7.49 -0.49 12.09
N VAL A 13 -7.19 -1.75 11.82
CA VAL A 13 -6.84 -2.27 10.48
C VAL A 13 -7.63 -3.55 10.24
N ALA A 14 -8.19 -3.70 9.04
CA ALA A 14 -8.81 -4.93 8.58
C ALA A 14 -8.41 -5.22 7.13
N VAL A 15 -8.05 -6.48 6.86
CA VAL A 15 -7.66 -6.94 5.53
C VAL A 15 -8.73 -7.88 4.99
N TYR A 16 -9.19 -7.59 3.78
CA TYR A 16 -10.20 -8.34 3.06
C TYR A 16 -9.59 -8.94 1.79
N ALA A 17 -10.05 -10.12 1.42
CA ALA A 17 -9.80 -10.64 0.08
C ALA A 17 -10.75 -9.97 -0.92
N ALA A 18 -10.29 -9.80 -2.15
CA ALA A 18 -11.06 -9.20 -3.23
C ALA A 18 -10.93 -10.02 -4.53
N PRO A 19 -11.41 -11.29 -4.55
CA PRO A 19 -11.37 -12.10 -5.75
C PRO A 19 -12.16 -11.42 -6.87
N ASP A 20 -11.59 -11.37 -8.06
CA ASP A 20 -12.19 -10.72 -9.24
C ASP A 20 -12.63 -9.26 -9.02
N GLY A 21 -11.98 -8.57 -8.08
CA GLY A 21 -12.30 -7.19 -7.73
C GLY A 21 -13.50 -7.01 -6.81
N ILE A 22 -14.12 -8.10 -6.36
CA ILE A 22 -15.25 -8.08 -5.41
C ILE A 22 -14.69 -8.26 -4.00
N VAL A 23 -14.87 -7.24 -3.17
CA VAL A 23 -14.42 -7.30 -1.76
C VAL A 23 -15.32 -8.22 -0.97
N GLN A 24 -14.75 -9.20 -0.29
CA GLN A 24 -15.51 -10.10 0.58
C GLN A 24 -16.11 -9.33 1.77
N GLU A 25 -17.26 -9.81 2.27
CA GLU A 25 -17.93 -9.16 3.41
C GLU A 25 -17.18 -9.36 4.72
N GLN A 26 -16.53 -10.52 4.88
CA GLN A 26 -15.76 -10.83 6.09
C GLN A 26 -14.27 -10.52 5.89
N PRO A 27 -13.62 -9.89 6.84
CA PRO A 27 -12.18 -9.70 6.81
C PRO A 27 -11.45 -11.04 6.95
N CYS A 28 -10.36 -11.20 6.21
CA CYS A 28 -9.47 -12.35 6.37
C CYS A 28 -8.52 -12.17 7.58
N ALA A 29 -8.21 -10.91 7.90
CA ALA A 29 -7.39 -10.57 9.07
C ALA A 29 -7.87 -9.26 9.70
N VAL A 30 -7.95 -9.23 11.02
CA VAL A 30 -8.40 -8.07 11.82
C VAL A 30 -7.30 -7.71 12.80
N ASP A 31 -7.15 -6.41 13.07
CA ASP A 31 -6.12 -5.85 13.96
C ASP A 31 -4.69 -6.28 13.59
N SER A 32 -4.51 -6.56 12.30
CA SER A 32 -3.22 -6.92 11.70
C SER A 32 -2.40 -5.67 11.45
N GLU A 33 -1.07 -5.80 11.50
CA GLU A 33 -0.20 -4.74 11.05
C GLU A 33 -0.03 -4.82 9.52
N VAL A 34 -0.30 -3.72 8.82
CA VAL A 34 -0.10 -3.63 7.38
C VAL A 34 0.92 -2.54 7.08
N THR A 35 2.07 -2.95 6.58
CA THR A 35 3.06 -2.03 6.02
C THR A 35 2.71 -1.73 4.59
N LEU A 36 2.25 -0.51 4.33
CA LEU A 36 1.85 -0.06 3.00
C LEU A 36 3.06 0.05 2.07
N ALA A 37 2.79 -0.04 0.77
CA ALA A 37 3.82 0.03 -0.24
C ALA A 37 4.53 1.39 -0.25
N THR A 38 5.85 1.36 -0.27
CA THR A 38 6.69 2.52 -0.56
C THR A 38 6.87 2.65 -2.06
N ILE A 39 6.57 3.82 -2.60
CA ILE A 39 6.85 4.13 -4.00
C ILE A 39 8.27 4.71 -4.08
N SER A 40 9.19 3.89 -4.54
CA SER A 40 10.58 4.28 -4.83
C SER A 40 10.85 4.25 -6.33
N HIS A 41 11.79 5.05 -6.76
CA HIS A 41 12.17 5.17 -8.17
C HIS A 41 13.60 4.67 -8.36
N PRO A 42 13.88 3.94 -9.45
CA PRO A 42 15.24 3.56 -9.77
C PRO A 42 16.09 4.80 -10.00
N THR A 43 17.32 4.78 -9.50
CA THR A 43 18.28 5.86 -9.60
C THR A 43 19.46 5.47 -10.48
N THR A 44 19.97 6.43 -11.25
CA THR A 44 21.20 6.28 -12.02
C THR A 44 22.20 7.32 -11.55
N THR A 45 23.39 6.87 -11.18
CA THR A 45 24.48 7.77 -10.78
C THR A 45 25.15 8.35 -12.00
N ILE A 46 25.22 9.68 -12.08
CA ILE A 46 25.92 10.43 -13.13
C ILE A 46 27.18 11.03 -12.54
N ASN A 47 28.30 10.78 -13.21
CA ASN A 47 29.61 11.30 -12.84
C ASN A 47 30.01 12.50 -13.73
N MET A 48 29.68 13.71 -13.29
CA MET A 48 30.07 14.97 -13.95
C MET A 48 30.45 15.97 -12.88
N MET A 49 31.71 16.35 -12.81
CA MET A 49 32.25 17.28 -11.80
C MET A 49 31.89 16.92 -10.34
N GLY A 50 31.73 15.64 -10.07
CA GLY A 50 31.17 15.03 -8.87
C GLY A 50 30.13 13.99 -9.24
N SER A 51 29.77 13.08 -8.34
CA SER A 51 28.70 12.11 -8.55
C SER A 51 27.39 12.61 -7.96
N TYR A 52 26.29 12.47 -8.69
CA TYR A 52 24.94 12.69 -8.18
C TYR A 52 23.97 11.65 -8.75
N ASP A 53 22.93 11.33 -7.99
CA ASP A 53 21.93 10.34 -8.36
C ASP A 53 20.73 11.03 -8.99
N VAL A 54 20.33 10.53 -10.17
CA VAL A 54 19.13 10.97 -10.89
C VAL A 54 18.08 9.88 -10.77
N ALA A 55 16.93 10.24 -10.21
CA ALA A 55 15.79 9.33 -10.10
C ALA A 55 14.96 9.31 -11.38
N ASP A 56 14.69 8.12 -11.90
CA ASP A 56 13.72 7.92 -12.98
C ASP A 56 12.29 7.90 -12.43
N THR A 57 11.67 9.05 -12.34
CA THR A 57 10.32 9.20 -11.75
C THR A 57 9.19 8.59 -12.59
N ALA A 58 9.46 8.13 -13.80
CA ALA A 58 8.48 7.44 -14.65
C ALA A 58 8.42 5.93 -14.35
N ASN A 59 9.45 5.38 -13.75
CA ASN A 59 9.51 3.97 -13.36
C ASN A 59 9.46 3.82 -11.84
N VAL A 60 9.03 2.66 -11.40
CA VAL A 60 8.88 2.33 -9.98
C VAL A 60 9.63 1.04 -9.70
N ASP A 61 10.40 1.03 -8.61
CA ASP A 61 11.02 -0.15 -8.08
C ASP A 61 10.00 -1.18 -7.57
N ASN A 62 10.46 -2.24 -6.96
CA ASN A 62 9.58 -3.27 -6.44
C ASN A 62 8.64 -2.68 -5.36
N VAL A 63 7.32 -2.82 -5.62
CA VAL A 63 6.27 -2.33 -4.73
C VAL A 63 5.75 -3.52 -3.93
N GLN A 64 5.97 -3.48 -2.62
CA GLN A 64 5.60 -4.56 -1.72
C GLN A 64 4.68 -4.06 -0.61
N VAL A 65 3.67 -4.86 -0.28
CA VAL A 65 2.84 -4.70 0.91
C VAL A 65 3.12 -5.87 1.84
N THR A 66 3.40 -5.57 3.09
CA THR A 66 3.62 -6.58 4.12
C THR A 66 2.43 -6.59 5.07
N ILE A 67 1.90 -7.78 5.33
CA ILE A 67 0.80 -8.02 6.26
C ILE A 67 1.32 -8.91 7.37
N SER A 68 1.31 -8.43 8.61
CA SER A 68 1.64 -9.23 9.80
C SER A 68 0.34 -9.64 10.47
N CYS A 69 -0.01 -10.91 10.34
CA CYS A 69 -1.23 -11.52 10.88
C CYS A 69 -1.01 -11.96 12.32
N GLN A 70 -2.04 -11.90 13.13
CA GLN A 70 -2.00 -12.35 14.53
C GLN A 70 -2.10 -13.87 14.66
N SER A 71 -2.46 -14.57 13.59
CA SER A 71 -2.54 -16.04 13.59
C SER A 71 -2.08 -16.63 12.26
N VAL A 72 -1.59 -17.88 12.34
CA VAL A 72 -1.22 -18.66 11.15
C VAL A 72 -2.44 -18.95 10.27
N ILE A 73 -3.64 -19.07 10.86
CA ILE A 73 -4.89 -19.35 10.12
C ILE A 73 -5.25 -18.16 9.24
N GLU A 74 -5.16 -16.93 9.73
CA GLU A 74 -5.38 -15.72 8.95
C GLU A 74 -4.41 -15.62 7.77
N ALA A 75 -3.14 -15.93 8.01
CA ALA A 75 -2.14 -15.97 6.95
C ALA A 75 -2.46 -17.02 5.89
N MET A 76 -2.91 -18.20 6.28
CA MET A 76 -3.30 -19.27 5.35
C MET A 76 -4.55 -18.90 4.54
N GLU A 77 -5.51 -18.18 5.12
CA GLU A 77 -6.65 -17.64 4.37
C GLU A 77 -6.21 -16.62 3.33
N LEU A 78 -5.33 -15.70 3.68
CA LEU A 78 -4.79 -14.70 2.75
C LEU A 78 -4.03 -15.34 1.58
N LEU A 79 -3.30 -16.45 1.82
CA LEU A 79 -2.56 -17.17 0.77
C LEU A 79 -3.43 -17.74 -0.35
N LYS A 80 -4.73 -17.90 -0.15
CA LYS A 80 -5.66 -18.37 -1.17
C LYS A 80 -5.98 -17.31 -2.24
N HIS A 81 -5.59 -16.06 -2.01
CA HIS A 81 -6.00 -14.92 -2.81
C HIS A 81 -4.79 -14.16 -3.37
N GLU A 82 -5.01 -13.46 -4.49
CA GLU A 82 -4.01 -12.61 -5.15
C GLU A 82 -4.40 -11.12 -5.11
N SER A 83 -5.60 -10.81 -4.66
CA SER A 83 -6.12 -9.44 -4.58
C SER A 83 -6.69 -9.17 -3.20
N PHE A 84 -6.29 -8.04 -2.63
CA PHE A 84 -6.58 -7.68 -1.25
C PHE A 84 -7.02 -6.23 -1.13
N VAL A 85 -7.77 -5.97 -0.08
CA VAL A 85 -8.14 -4.62 0.34
C VAL A 85 -7.82 -4.46 1.82
N ALA A 86 -6.91 -3.56 2.14
CA ALA A 86 -6.67 -3.15 3.51
C ALA A 86 -7.44 -1.86 3.81
N ARG A 87 -8.27 -1.88 4.84
CA ARG A 87 -8.97 -0.71 5.35
C ARG A 87 -8.41 -0.37 6.71
N PHE A 88 -8.08 0.90 6.91
CA PHE A 88 -7.62 1.38 8.20
C PHE A 88 -8.18 2.76 8.50
N ALA A 89 -8.41 3.02 9.77
CA ALA A 89 -8.87 4.30 10.26
C ALA A 89 -7.75 4.96 11.05
N MET A 90 -7.50 6.24 10.75
CA MET A 90 -6.55 7.05 11.48
C MET A 90 -7.31 8.09 12.30
N LEU A 91 -6.94 8.23 13.56
CA LEU A 91 -7.40 9.34 14.39
C LEU A 91 -6.74 10.62 13.89
N THR A 92 -7.55 11.61 13.59
CA THR A 92 -7.10 12.93 13.16
C THR A 92 -7.52 13.96 14.20
N GLU A 93 -6.68 14.94 14.42
CA GLU A 93 -6.96 16.09 15.30
C GLU A 93 -6.86 17.38 14.48
N ASP A 94 -7.89 18.20 14.55
CA ASP A 94 -7.84 19.55 13.99
C ASP A 94 -6.98 20.44 14.90
N ALA A 95 -5.84 20.86 14.39
CA ALA A 95 -4.90 21.71 15.14
C ALA A 95 -5.47 23.07 15.57
N SER A 96 -6.58 23.52 14.99
CA SER A 96 -7.21 24.79 15.30
C SER A 96 -8.28 24.69 16.39
N THR A 97 -9.00 23.58 16.44
CA THR A 97 -10.14 23.37 17.35
C THR A 97 -9.87 22.33 18.44
N GLY A 98 -8.83 21.49 18.27
CA GLY A 98 -8.56 20.36 19.15
C GLY A 98 -9.60 19.23 19.08
N LEU A 99 -10.51 19.29 18.09
CA LEU A 99 -11.50 18.24 17.88
C LEU A 99 -10.89 17.06 17.17
N SER A 100 -11.18 15.88 17.67
CA SER A 100 -10.72 14.62 17.09
C SER A 100 -11.81 14.00 16.22
N ASP A 101 -11.40 13.42 15.08
CA ASP A 101 -12.27 12.69 14.16
C ASP A 101 -11.49 11.50 13.55
N TYR A 102 -12.19 10.60 12.86
CA TYR A 102 -11.57 9.47 12.21
C TYR A 102 -11.56 9.66 10.68
N THR A 103 -10.40 9.47 10.09
CA THR A 103 -10.25 9.46 8.63
C THR A 103 -9.99 8.04 8.15
N GLY A 104 -10.84 7.54 7.24
CA GLY A 104 -10.71 6.23 6.64
C GLY A 104 -9.76 6.23 5.45
N PHE A 105 -8.89 5.22 5.41
CA PHE A 105 -8.05 4.91 4.27
C PHE A 105 -8.36 3.53 3.74
N THR A 106 -8.24 3.37 2.43
CA THR A 106 -8.43 2.08 1.76
C THR A 106 -7.30 1.85 0.77
N ALA A 107 -6.54 0.78 0.98
CA ALA A 107 -5.50 0.35 0.05
C ALA A 107 -5.96 -0.90 -0.69
N TYR A 108 -6.08 -0.81 -2.01
CA TYR A 108 -6.31 -1.94 -2.90
C TYR A 108 -4.97 -2.38 -3.47
N PHE A 109 -4.65 -3.65 -3.37
CA PHE A 109 -3.43 -4.18 -3.93
C PHE A 109 -3.63 -5.59 -4.45
N SER A 110 -3.00 -5.89 -5.57
CA SER A 110 -3.01 -7.22 -6.16
C SER A 110 -1.64 -7.55 -6.74
N GLY A 111 -1.30 -8.82 -6.65
CA GLY A 111 -0.01 -9.32 -7.09
C GLY A 111 0.27 -10.71 -6.53
N HIS A 112 1.53 -11.12 -6.61
CA HIS A 112 1.95 -12.43 -6.15
C HIS A 112 2.49 -12.40 -4.74
N VAL A 113 2.08 -13.35 -3.92
CA VAL A 113 2.68 -13.57 -2.61
C VAL A 113 4.12 -14.04 -2.81
N GLN A 114 5.08 -13.23 -2.37
CA GLN A 114 6.51 -13.54 -2.50
C GLN A 114 6.98 -14.47 -1.39
N SER A 115 6.51 -14.21 -0.16
CA SER A 115 6.90 -14.98 1.01
C SER A 115 5.76 -15.03 2.01
N SER A 116 5.62 -16.14 2.67
CA SER A 116 4.75 -16.34 3.81
C SER A 116 5.55 -16.96 4.94
N GLY A 117 5.58 -16.32 6.09
CA GLY A 117 6.16 -16.90 7.30
C GLY A 117 5.23 -17.94 7.90
N GLY A 118 5.75 -19.09 8.29
CA GLY A 118 5.00 -20.15 8.99
C GLY A 118 4.62 -19.77 10.43
N GLY A 119 4.97 -18.56 10.86
CA GLY A 119 4.77 -18.10 12.23
C GLY A 119 5.77 -18.68 13.23
N THR A 120 5.79 -18.11 14.40
CA THR A 120 6.56 -18.62 15.54
C THR A 120 5.58 -19.17 16.56
N ALA A 121 5.66 -20.47 16.86
CA ALA A 121 4.86 -21.08 17.89
C ALA A 121 5.72 -21.30 19.14
N GLY A 122 5.34 -20.72 20.25
CA GLY A 122 5.99 -20.89 21.55
C GLY A 122 4.98 -20.83 22.68
N VAL A 123 5.25 -21.53 23.76
CA VAL A 123 4.37 -21.49 24.95
C VAL A 123 4.40 -20.07 25.54
N GLY A 124 3.24 -19.38 25.53
CA GLY A 124 3.09 -18.01 26.03
C GLY A 124 3.46 -16.91 25.05
N SER A 125 3.74 -17.21 23.75
CA SER A 125 3.94 -16.22 22.70
C SER A 125 2.81 -16.26 21.66
N ALA A 126 2.51 -15.11 21.04
CA ALA A 126 1.61 -15.05 19.90
C ALA A 126 2.23 -15.76 18.70
N ALA A 127 1.40 -16.46 17.91
CA ALA A 127 1.84 -17.11 16.67
C ALA A 127 1.73 -16.13 15.50
N ASP A 128 2.65 -15.17 15.44
CA ASP A 128 2.65 -14.15 14.38
C ASP A 128 3.09 -14.77 13.05
N SER A 129 2.41 -14.42 11.99
CA SER A 129 2.77 -14.82 10.63
C SER A 129 2.77 -13.60 9.70
N THR A 130 3.78 -13.52 8.85
CA THR A 130 3.96 -12.38 7.95
C THR A 130 3.84 -12.82 6.49
N ILE A 131 3.08 -12.06 5.71
CA ILE A 131 2.92 -12.24 4.27
C ILE A 131 3.46 -11.01 3.55
N VAL A 132 4.27 -11.24 2.53
CA VAL A 132 4.77 -10.19 1.64
C VAL A 132 4.16 -10.38 0.25
N VAL A 133 3.45 -9.36 -0.21
CA VAL A 133 2.79 -9.33 -1.52
C VAL A 133 3.55 -8.39 -2.45
N ASN A 134 4.07 -8.92 -3.56
CA ASN A 134 4.62 -8.12 -4.66
C ASN A 134 3.50 -7.60 -5.53
N CYS A 135 3.28 -6.29 -5.49
CA CYS A 135 2.15 -5.66 -6.14
C CYS A 135 2.41 -5.39 -7.63
N SER A 136 1.55 -5.92 -8.48
CA SER A 136 1.39 -5.49 -9.87
C SER A 136 0.47 -4.28 -9.99
N LYS A 137 -0.50 -4.18 -9.08
CA LYS A 137 -1.41 -3.04 -8.94
C LYS A 137 -1.45 -2.59 -7.48
N TYR A 138 -1.44 -1.27 -7.29
CA TYR A 138 -1.55 -0.67 -5.97
C TYR A 138 -2.32 0.64 -6.06
N ARG A 139 -3.35 0.79 -5.25
CA ARG A 139 -4.19 1.98 -5.20
C ARG A 139 -4.49 2.35 -3.76
N LEU A 140 -4.16 3.57 -3.38
CA LEU A 140 -4.42 4.09 -2.04
C LEU A 140 -5.41 5.25 -2.11
N LEU A 141 -6.47 5.15 -1.34
CA LEU A 141 -7.49 6.18 -1.21
C LEU A 141 -7.58 6.69 0.24
N GLN A 142 -7.85 7.96 0.37
CA GLN A 142 -8.28 8.61 1.60
C GLN A 142 -9.73 9.05 1.42
N GLY A 143 -10.65 8.34 2.03
CA GLY A 143 -12.08 8.51 1.73
C GLY A 143 -12.37 8.34 0.24
N SER A 144 -12.77 9.41 -0.46
CA SER A 144 -13.02 9.43 -1.90
C SER A 144 -11.84 9.95 -2.74
N VAL A 145 -10.77 10.43 -2.10
CA VAL A 145 -9.61 11.01 -2.79
C VAL A 145 -8.58 9.95 -3.08
N GLU A 146 -8.19 9.81 -4.35
CA GLU A 146 -7.12 8.90 -4.77
C GLU A 146 -5.76 9.56 -4.53
N LEU A 147 -4.95 8.94 -3.67
CA LEU A 147 -3.60 9.40 -3.36
C LEU A 147 -2.57 8.78 -4.29
N ILE A 148 -2.67 7.48 -4.54
CA ILE A 148 -1.75 6.71 -5.39
C ILE A 148 -2.55 5.75 -6.23
N ASN A 149 -2.21 5.67 -7.52
CA ASN A 149 -2.73 4.66 -8.44
C ASN A 149 -1.60 4.17 -9.33
N MET A 150 -1.19 2.94 -9.12
CA MET A 150 -0.14 2.28 -9.88
C MET A 150 -0.68 1.00 -10.50
N ASP A 151 -0.51 0.86 -11.80
CA ASP A 151 -0.76 -0.38 -12.54
C ASP A 151 0.44 -0.65 -13.47
N ARG A 152 1.24 -1.65 -13.11
CA ARG A 152 2.44 -2.01 -13.88
C ARG A 152 2.10 -2.58 -15.25
N LEU A 153 0.99 -3.31 -15.35
CA LEU A 153 0.57 -3.94 -16.61
C LEU A 153 0.09 -2.91 -17.63
N ARG A 154 -0.56 -1.86 -17.13
CA ARG A 154 -1.03 -0.74 -17.98
C ARG A 154 -0.02 0.41 -18.09
N GLY A 155 1.08 0.34 -17.34
CA GLY A 155 2.05 1.42 -17.32
C GLY A 155 1.50 2.72 -16.73
N THR A 156 0.63 2.64 -15.73
CA THR A 156 0.04 3.81 -15.07
C THR A 156 0.73 4.09 -13.75
N LEU A 157 1.07 5.35 -13.51
CA LEU A 157 1.56 5.84 -12.21
C LEU A 157 1.03 7.24 -11.97
N VAL A 158 -0.03 7.34 -11.19
CA VAL A 158 -0.65 8.61 -10.76
C VAL A 158 -0.41 8.80 -9.26
N ILE A 159 0.16 9.92 -8.88
CA ILE A 159 0.40 10.30 -7.47
C ILE A 159 -0.24 11.64 -7.24
N MET A 160 -1.19 11.72 -6.30
CA MET A 160 -1.93 12.94 -5.96
C MET A 160 -2.51 13.63 -7.21
N GLY A 161 -3.08 12.85 -8.13
CA GLY A 161 -3.66 13.34 -9.39
C GLY A 161 -2.66 13.69 -10.50
N VAL A 162 -1.35 13.54 -10.25
CA VAL A 162 -0.30 13.81 -11.25
C VAL A 162 0.16 12.51 -11.90
N ASP A 163 -0.07 12.36 -13.21
CA ASP A 163 0.44 11.23 -13.98
C ASP A 163 1.95 11.40 -14.26
N LYS A 164 2.76 10.58 -13.60
CA LYS A 164 4.22 10.59 -13.70
C LYS A 164 4.72 9.95 -15.01
N ARG A 165 3.90 9.13 -15.65
CA ARG A 165 4.27 8.41 -16.88
C ARG A 165 3.73 9.02 -18.16
N SER A 166 2.92 10.08 -18.11
CA SER A 166 2.25 10.66 -19.27
C SER A 166 3.22 11.00 -20.42
N LYS A 167 4.38 11.58 -20.11
CA LYS A 167 5.41 11.91 -21.13
C LYS A 167 6.02 10.66 -21.75
N LEU A 168 6.36 9.66 -20.94
CA LEU A 168 6.94 8.40 -21.41
C LEU A 168 5.94 7.65 -22.29
N ASN A 169 4.69 7.52 -21.85
CA ASN A 169 3.64 6.84 -22.59
C ASN A 169 3.38 7.49 -23.96
N LYS A 170 3.33 8.83 -24.02
CA LYS A 170 3.20 9.55 -25.30
C LYS A 170 4.34 9.24 -26.28
N LEU A 171 5.57 9.16 -25.79
CA LEU A 171 6.72 8.82 -26.62
C LEU A 171 6.67 7.38 -27.13
N LEU A 172 6.23 6.44 -26.27
CA LEU A 172 6.11 5.03 -26.64
C LEU A 172 4.95 4.76 -27.59
N GLU A 173 3.87 5.52 -27.49
CA GLU A 173 2.69 5.43 -28.37
C GLU A 173 2.89 6.17 -29.71
N GLY A 174 4.00 6.88 -29.86
CA GLY A 174 4.32 7.63 -31.10
C GLY A 174 3.43 8.86 -31.32
N ARG A 175 2.90 9.45 -30.27
CA ARG A 175 2.02 10.63 -30.31
C ARG A 175 2.69 11.86 -29.71
#